data_13813b00ecb768fe9dcedc5c6f9ee5dc
#
_entry.id   13813b00ecb768fe9dcedc5c6f9ee5dc
#
_cell.length_a   1.000
_cell.length_b   1.000
_cell.length_c   1.000
_cell.angle_alpha   90.00
_cell.angle_beta   90.00
_cell.angle_gamma   90.00
#
_symmetry.space_group_name_H-M   'P 1'
#
loop_
_entity.id
_entity.type
_entity.pdbx_description
1 polymer ?
#
loop_
_entity_poly.entity_id
_entity_poly.type
_entity_poly.pdbx_seq_one_letter_code
_entity_poly.pdbx_strand_id
1 'polypeptide(L)'
;MELFTDIILIASVTAVACALPGVFLVLRRVAMISDAITHTVLLGIVLAFFVVRDITSPVLVVAAAGAGVATVVLIELLSRSNRVREDAAIGLVFPLLFSIGVILIAQYAGSIHLDVDAVLLGELAFAPLDRFEFAGNDLGPRSLWLMSGILIVSLALLIAFYKELKLTTFDAALASAFGFAPAALHYGLMSVVSLTAVGAFNAVGSVLVVALMVAPPAAAYLLTDRLSRLLALSALFGALAASLGCWAAFALNASIAGAMAVMAGLIFCLAWMFAPQRGLLAQVLRRIRQRWEFAQAMLAVHLLHHQATSQAVVECQAAHLSEHLNWSPAFTERVVRRAEQRGLLAQQNLSLIHISEPTRPERI
;
A
#
# COMPACT_ATOMS: atom_id res chain seq x y z
N MET A 1 -7.88 32.73 5.17
CA MET A 1 -8.31 31.47 5.85
C MET A 1 -9.07 30.56 4.89
N GLU A 2 -9.94 31.09 4.04
CA GLU A 2 -10.73 30.33 3.06
C GLU A 2 -9.84 29.56 2.05
N LEU A 3 -8.80 30.20 1.49
CA LEU A 3 -7.89 29.57 0.53
C LEU A 3 -7.18 28.33 1.12
N PHE A 4 -6.78 28.38 2.38
CA PHE A 4 -6.13 27.26 3.06
C PHE A 4 -7.09 26.09 3.30
N THR A 5 -8.35 26.39 3.66
CA THR A 5 -9.37 25.35 3.82
C THR A 5 -9.72 24.69 2.49
N ASP A 6 -9.80 25.46 1.40
CA ASP A 6 -10.04 24.92 0.06
C ASP A 6 -8.91 23.99 -0.38
N ILE A 7 -7.64 24.35 -0.14
CA ILE A 7 -6.49 23.49 -0.42
C ILE A 7 -6.58 22.15 0.33
N ILE A 8 -6.87 22.20 1.65
CA ILE A 8 -6.98 20.97 2.46
C ILE A 8 -8.16 20.11 1.99
N LEU A 9 -9.27 20.71 1.60
CA LEU A 9 -10.43 19.97 1.10
C LEU A 9 -10.10 19.28 -0.23
N ILE A 10 -9.54 20.01 -1.20
CA ILE A 10 -9.11 19.45 -2.49
C ILE A 10 -8.12 18.31 -2.25
N ALA A 11 -7.08 18.55 -1.43
CA ALA A 11 -6.06 17.57 -1.09
C ALA A 11 -6.65 16.31 -0.45
N SER A 12 -7.56 16.46 0.52
CA SER A 12 -8.17 15.36 1.25
C SER A 12 -9.10 14.53 0.37
N VAL A 13 -9.94 15.18 -0.44
CA VAL A 13 -10.83 14.49 -1.40
C VAL A 13 -9.99 13.73 -2.43
N THR A 14 -8.95 14.35 -2.98
CA THR A 14 -8.03 13.73 -3.94
C THR A 14 -7.32 12.53 -3.31
N ALA A 15 -6.82 12.67 -2.09
CA ALA A 15 -6.15 11.58 -1.39
C ALA A 15 -7.07 10.38 -1.14
N VAL A 16 -8.31 10.61 -0.71
CA VAL A 16 -9.30 9.54 -0.53
C VAL A 16 -9.65 8.89 -1.87
N ALA A 17 -9.86 9.70 -2.92
CA ALA A 17 -10.18 9.20 -4.26
C ALA A 17 -9.06 8.31 -4.82
N CYS A 18 -7.79 8.66 -4.59
CA CYS A 18 -6.63 7.85 -4.98
C CYS A 18 -6.46 6.59 -4.12
N ALA A 19 -6.65 6.71 -2.81
CA ALA A 19 -6.41 5.61 -1.88
C ALA A 19 -7.39 4.44 -2.08
N LEU A 20 -8.66 4.70 -2.40
CA LEU A 20 -9.67 3.64 -2.53
C LEU A 20 -9.38 2.64 -3.66
N PRO A 21 -9.18 3.02 -4.93
CA PRO A 21 -8.79 2.08 -5.98
C PRO A 21 -7.38 1.55 -5.77
N GLY A 22 -6.48 2.34 -5.15
CA GLY A 22 -5.13 1.94 -4.76
C GLY A 22 -5.08 0.70 -3.87
N VAL A 23 -6.10 0.46 -3.03
CA VAL A 23 -6.22 -0.77 -2.23
C VAL A 23 -6.15 -2.02 -3.11
N PHE A 24 -6.87 -2.02 -4.22
CA PHE A 24 -6.90 -3.17 -5.12
C PHE A 24 -5.61 -3.32 -5.91
N LEU A 25 -4.93 -2.21 -6.24
CA LEU A 25 -3.60 -2.25 -6.87
C LEU A 25 -2.57 -2.92 -5.94
N VAL A 26 -2.58 -2.55 -4.66
CA VAL A 26 -1.68 -3.14 -3.66
C VAL A 26 -2.01 -4.61 -3.41
N LEU A 27 -3.29 -4.98 -3.26
CA LEU A 27 -3.72 -6.36 -3.05
C LEU A 27 -3.39 -7.27 -4.24
N ARG A 28 -3.51 -6.77 -5.47
CA ARG A 28 -3.16 -7.48 -6.71
C ARG A 28 -1.67 -7.44 -7.03
N ARG A 29 -0.86 -6.70 -6.26
CA ARG A 29 0.59 -6.52 -6.45
C ARG A 29 0.96 -5.81 -7.75
N VAL A 30 0.06 -5.02 -8.30
CA VAL A 30 0.23 -4.26 -9.55
C VAL A 30 0.34 -2.75 -9.29
N ALA A 31 0.83 -2.34 -8.13
CA ALA A 31 0.92 -0.93 -7.73
C ALA A 31 1.74 -0.07 -8.71
N MET A 32 2.76 -0.62 -9.36
CA MET A 32 3.58 0.07 -10.38
C MET A 32 2.79 0.48 -11.63
N ILE A 33 1.63 -0.14 -11.89
CA ILE A 33 0.75 0.25 -13.00
C ILE A 33 0.22 1.68 -12.81
N SER A 34 0.00 2.13 -11.57
CA SER A 34 -0.43 3.51 -11.31
C SER A 34 0.58 4.53 -11.82
N ASP A 35 1.87 4.25 -11.63
CA ASP A 35 2.96 5.10 -12.14
C ASP A 35 3.00 5.12 -13.67
N ALA A 36 2.89 3.96 -14.31
CA ALA A 36 2.81 3.86 -15.76
C ALA A 36 1.61 4.67 -16.33
N ILE A 37 0.44 4.57 -15.70
CA ILE A 37 -0.75 5.31 -16.12
C ILE A 37 -0.52 6.82 -16.01
N THR A 38 0.00 7.32 -14.88
CA THR A 38 0.18 8.77 -14.66
C THR A 38 1.11 9.41 -15.68
N HIS A 39 2.14 8.71 -16.12
CA HIS A 39 3.04 9.22 -17.15
C HIS A 39 2.48 9.15 -18.58
N THR A 40 1.68 8.13 -18.88
CA THR A 40 1.11 7.95 -20.22
C THR A 40 -0.14 8.81 -20.47
N VAL A 41 -0.72 9.39 -19.44
CA VAL A 41 -1.77 10.42 -19.51
C VAL A 41 -1.40 11.53 -20.49
N LEU A 42 -0.13 11.96 -20.48
CA LEU A 42 0.39 13.03 -21.35
C LEU A 42 0.13 12.71 -22.84
N LEU A 43 0.39 11.49 -23.28
CA LEU A 43 0.13 11.07 -24.66
C LEU A 43 -1.36 11.19 -25.01
N GLY A 44 -2.24 10.76 -24.11
CA GLY A 44 -3.69 10.85 -24.31
C GLY A 44 -4.17 12.30 -24.43
N ILE A 45 -3.68 13.18 -23.58
CA ILE A 45 -3.98 14.62 -23.63
C ILE A 45 -3.54 15.22 -24.97
N VAL A 46 -2.31 14.93 -25.39
CA VAL A 46 -1.75 15.48 -26.64
C VAL A 46 -2.52 15.00 -27.86
N LEU A 47 -2.84 13.71 -27.96
CA LEU A 47 -3.61 13.18 -29.07
C LEU A 47 -5.02 13.79 -29.14
N ALA A 48 -5.69 13.93 -28.00
CA ALA A 48 -7.00 14.59 -27.97
C ALA A 48 -6.92 16.07 -28.32
N PHE A 49 -5.88 16.76 -27.86
CA PHE A 49 -5.67 18.17 -28.17
C PHE A 49 -5.51 18.42 -29.67
N PHE A 50 -4.86 17.54 -30.42
CA PHE A 50 -4.76 17.70 -31.88
C PHE A 50 -6.13 17.62 -32.59
N VAL A 51 -7.09 16.93 -31.98
CA VAL A 51 -8.46 16.80 -32.52
C VAL A 51 -9.34 17.98 -32.09
N VAL A 52 -9.33 18.30 -30.80
CA VAL A 52 -10.30 19.26 -30.21
C VAL A 52 -9.77 20.71 -30.21
N ARG A 53 -8.45 20.90 -30.13
CA ARG A 53 -7.76 22.21 -30.04
C ARG A 53 -8.25 23.12 -28.90
N ASP A 54 -8.84 22.55 -27.87
CA ASP A 54 -9.34 23.24 -26.69
C ASP A 54 -8.84 22.50 -25.43
N ILE A 55 -8.02 23.18 -24.62
CA ILE A 55 -7.40 22.64 -23.40
C ILE A 55 -8.46 22.40 -22.30
N THR A 56 -9.57 23.13 -22.33
CA THR A 56 -10.62 23.07 -21.30
C THR A 56 -11.65 21.96 -21.56
N SER A 57 -11.57 21.30 -22.71
CA SER A 57 -12.55 20.29 -23.14
C SER A 57 -12.50 19.04 -22.26
N PRO A 58 -13.65 18.53 -21.78
CA PRO A 58 -13.72 17.27 -21.03
C PRO A 58 -13.30 16.05 -21.89
N VAL A 59 -13.22 16.19 -23.20
CA VAL A 59 -12.73 15.16 -24.12
C VAL A 59 -11.27 14.80 -23.80
N LEU A 60 -10.45 15.76 -23.34
CA LEU A 60 -9.07 15.50 -22.97
C LEU A 60 -8.97 14.54 -21.78
N VAL A 61 -9.86 14.70 -20.79
CA VAL A 61 -9.90 13.81 -19.61
C VAL A 61 -10.27 12.39 -20.02
N VAL A 62 -11.25 12.23 -20.91
CA VAL A 62 -11.68 10.91 -21.41
C VAL A 62 -10.56 10.25 -22.23
N ALA A 63 -9.90 11.00 -23.10
CA ALA A 63 -8.81 10.48 -23.93
C ALA A 63 -7.58 10.11 -23.09
N ALA A 64 -7.25 10.93 -22.08
CA ALA A 64 -6.19 10.66 -21.13
C ALA A 64 -6.47 9.40 -20.32
N ALA A 65 -7.72 9.22 -19.84
CA ALA A 65 -8.15 8.00 -19.17
C ALA A 65 -8.08 6.78 -20.11
N GLY A 66 -8.48 6.95 -21.37
CA GLY A 66 -8.35 5.92 -22.40
C GLY A 66 -6.90 5.51 -22.68
N ALA A 67 -5.97 6.48 -22.71
CA ALA A 67 -4.54 6.19 -22.86
C ALA A 67 -3.99 5.39 -21.67
N GLY A 68 -4.42 5.69 -20.46
CA GLY A 68 -4.05 4.92 -19.28
C GLY A 68 -4.55 3.47 -19.35
N VAL A 69 -5.80 3.24 -19.78
CA VAL A 69 -6.32 1.87 -20.00
C VAL A 69 -5.56 1.17 -21.14
N ALA A 70 -5.26 1.86 -22.23
CA ALA A 70 -4.47 1.32 -23.34
C ALA A 70 -3.07 0.90 -22.87
N THR A 71 -2.46 1.67 -21.97
CA THR A 71 -1.19 1.33 -21.35
C THR A 71 -1.26 0.02 -20.57
N VAL A 72 -2.30 -0.18 -19.78
CA VAL A 72 -2.53 -1.44 -19.05
C VAL A 72 -2.67 -2.61 -20.01
N VAL A 73 -3.47 -2.45 -21.08
CA VAL A 73 -3.65 -3.49 -22.11
C VAL A 73 -2.32 -3.85 -22.76
N LEU A 74 -1.49 -2.85 -23.12
CA LEU A 74 -0.17 -3.10 -23.72
C LEU A 74 0.79 -3.83 -22.77
N ILE A 75 0.82 -3.43 -21.47
CA ILE A 75 1.60 -4.11 -20.44
C ILE A 75 1.17 -5.56 -20.31
N GLU A 76 -0.15 -5.83 -20.25
CA GLU A 76 -0.66 -7.18 -20.15
C GLU A 76 -0.37 -8.03 -21.40
N LEU A 77 -0.52 -7.48 -22.59
CA LEU A 77 -0.21 -8.18 -23.85
C LEU A 77 1.26 -8.60 -23.89
N LEU A 78 2.15 -7.71 -23.41
CA LEU A 78 3.58 -7.99 -23.37
C LEU A 78 3.92 -9.04 -22.32
N SER A 79 3.35 -8.95 -21.12
CA SER A 79 3.59 -9.91 -20.04
C SER A 79 2.96 -11.28 -20.31
N ARG A 80 1.81 -11.36 -20.98
CA ARG A 80 1.18 -12.63 -21.40
C ARG A 80 2.03 -13.45 -22.37
N SER A 81 3.00 -12.82 -23.04
CA SER A 81 3.93 -13.56 -23.93
C SER A 81 4.84 -14.55 -23.16
N ASN A 82 4.85 -14.54 -21.83
CA ASN A 82 5.71 -15.30 -20.94
C ASN A 82 7.23 -15.10 -21.18
N ARG A 83 7.60 -14.14 -22.03
CA ARG A 83 8.99 -13.79 -22.33
C ARG A 83 9.48 -12.60 -21.50
N VAL A 84 8.55 -11.77 -21.04
CA VAL A 84 8.85 -10.55 -20.30
C VAL A 84 8.06 -10.58 -18.98
N ARG A 85 8.74 -10.31 -17.86
CA ARG A 85 8.09 -10.17 -16.57
C ARG A 85 7.29 -8.87 -16.53
N GLU A 86 6.25 -8.82 -15.73
CA GLU A 86 5.34 -7.67 -15.63
C GLU A 86 6.08 -6.37 -15.32
N ASP A 87 7.03 -6.39 -14.36
CA ASP A 87 7.85 -5.21 -14.03
C ASP A 87 8.64 -4.69 -15.22
N ALA A 88 9.19 -5.60 -16.05
CA ALA A 88 9.94 -5.23 -17.25
C ALA A 88 9.00 -4.74 -18.36
N ALA A 89 7.78 -5.30 -18.47
CA ALA A 89 6.77 -4.82 -19.40
C ALA A 89 6.34 -3.38 -19.08
N ILE A 90 6.14 -3.07 -17.80
CA ILE A 90 5.89 -1.70 -17.33
C ILE A 90 7.03 -0.78 -17.75
N GLY A 91 8.29 -1.16 -17.43
CA GLY A 91 9.50 -0.38 -17.73
C GLY A 91 9.78 -0.18 -19.23
N LEU A 92 9.16 -0.96 -20.12
CA LEU A 92 9.25 -0.79 -21.56
C LEU A 92 8.13 0.07 -22.12
N VAL A 93 6.89 -0.20 -21.70
CA VAL A 93 5.68 0.42 -22.29
C VAL A 93 5.57 1.89 -21.89
N PHE A 94 5.72 2.23 -20.59
CA PHE A 94 5.46 3.60 -20.18
C PHE A 94 6.50 4.59 -20.74
N PRO A 95 7.83 4.33 -20.74
CA PRO A 95 8.78 5.27 -21.33
C PRO A 95 8.58 5.43 -22.84
N LEU A 96 8.19 4.36 -23.53
CA LEU A 96 7.87 4.43 -24.97
C LEU A 96 6.70 5.38 -25.22
N LEU A 97 5.57 5.18 -24.53
CA LEU A 97 4.37 6.01 -24.73
C LEU A 97 4.61 7.46 -24.25
N PHE A 98 5.30 7.64 -23.14
CA PHE A 98 5.68 8.96 -22.63
C PHE A 98 6.58 9.70 -23.65
N SER A 99 7.61 9.04 -24.17
CA SER A 99 8.53 9.63 -25.16
C SER A 99 7.81 10.04 -26.42
N ILE A 100 6.85 9.24 -26.91
CA ILE A 100 6.02 9.62 -28.05
C ILE A 100 5.23 10.89 -27.73
N GLY A 101 4.63 10.99 -26.54
CA GLY A 101 3.93 12.18 -26.08
C GLY A 101 4.81 13.42 -26.08
N VAL A 102 6.01 13.32 -25.50
CA VAL A 102 6.99 14.42 -25.44
C VAL A 102 7.45 14.86 -26.84
N ILE A 103 7.73 13.91 -27.74
CA ILE A 103 8.11 14.22 -29.14
C ILE A 103 6.97 14.97 -29.86
N LEU A 104 5.74 14.52 -29.69
CA LEU A 104 4.58 15.18 -30.30
C LEU A 104 4.38 16.60 -29.79
N ILE A 105 4.57 16.83 -28.48
CA ILE A 105 4.54 18.19 -27.91
C ILE A 105 5.66 19.05 -28.50
N ALA A 106 6.89 18.56 -28.49
CA ALA A 106 8.05 19.32 -28.95
C ALA A 106 7.93 19.71 -30.44
N GLN A 107 7.38 18.86 -31.28
CA GLN A 107 7.27 19.13 -32.71
C GLN A 107 6.05 19.97 -33.11
N TYR A 108 4.93 19.78 -32.44
CA TYR A 108 3.65 20.34 -32.91
C TYR A 108 2.98 21.31 -31.95
N ALA A 109 3.42 21.34 -30.66
CA ALA A 109 2.83 22.18 -29.64
C ALA A 109 3.82 23.23 -29.07
N GLY A 110 4.91 23.55 -29.80
CA GLY A 110 5.95 24.47 -29.37
C GLY A 110 5.51 25.93 -29.08
N SER A 111 4.28 26.28 -29.44
CA SER A 111 3.66 27.57 -29.07
C SER A 111 2.84 27.49 -27.76
N ILE A 112 2.65 26.31 -27.20
CA ILE A 112 1.91 26.09 -25.97
C ILE A 112 2.95 25.85 -24.88
N HIS A 113 3.03 26.78 -23.93
CA HIS A 113 3.87 26.63 -22.73
C HIS A 113 3.23 25.56 -21.82
N LEU A 114 3.35 24.27 -22.20
CA LEU A 114 3.14 23.16 -21.28
C LEU A 114 4.43 23.04 -20.45
N ASP A 115 4.45 23.73 -19.32
CA ASP A 115 5.57 23.62 -18.38
C ASP A 115 5.60 22.18 -17.82
N VAL A 116 6.62 21.44 -18.24
CA VAL A 116 6.78 20.04 -17.83
C VAL A 116 6.93 19.93 -16.30
N ASP A 117 7.50 20.95 -15.67
CA ASP A 117 7.68 20.97 -14.22
C ASP A 117 6.34 21.18 -13.50
N ALA A 118 5.46 22.03 -14.01
CA ALA A 118 4.09 22.19 -13.50
C ALA A 118 3.27 20.91 -13.65
N VAL A 119 3.45 20.21 -14.77
CA VAL A 119 2.82 18.92 -15.04
C VAL A 119 3.28 17.81 -14.10
N LEU A 120 4.56 17.76 -13.73
CA LEU A 120 5.11 16.74 -12.85
C LEU A 120 4.86 17.00 -11.37
N LEU A 121 4.98 18.25 -10.94
CA LEU A 121 4.89 18.61 -9.52
C LEU A 121 3.49 19.00 -9.07
N GLY A 122 2.61 19.35 -10.02
CA GLY A 122 1.26 19.84 -9.74
C GLY A 122 1.26 21.17 -8.98
N GLU A 123 0.28 22.00 -9.24
CA GLU A 123 0.16 23.32 -8.61
C GLU A 123 -1.03 23.39 -7.66
N LEU A 124 -1.05 22.49 -6.65
CA LEU A 124 -2.15 22.42 -5.67
C LEU A 124 -2.39 23.79 -4.98
N ALA A 125 -1.35 24.62 -4.87
CA ALA A 125 -1.47 25.96 -4.31
C ALA A 125 -2.35 26.89 -5.15
N PHE A 126 -2.41 26.68 -6.47
CA PHE A 126 -3.20 27.48 -7.40
C PHE A 126 -4.56 26.83 -7.74
N ALA A 127 -4.76 25.55 -7.40
CA ALA A 127 -6.00 24.83 -7.66
C ALA A 127 -7.29 25.53 -7.13
N PRO A 128 -7.29 26.26 -6.00
CA PRO A 128 -8.45 27.02 -5.55
C PRO A 128 -8.77 28.25 -6.38
N LEU A 129 -7.84 28.77 -7.20
CA LEU A 129 -8.03 29.95 -8.03
C LEU A 129 -8.84 29.65 -9.29
N ASP A 130 -8.84 28.41 -9.78
CA ASP A 130 -9.71 27.94 -10.87
C ASP A 130 -11.09 27.64 -10.31
N ARG A 131 -12.00 28.62 -10.39
CA ARG A 131 -13.33 28.57 -9.79
C ARG A 131 -14.39 28.19 -10.83
N PHE A 132 -15.34 27.40 -10.37
CA PHE A 132 -16.47 27.00 -11.19
C PHE A 132 -17.64 27.97 -10.98
N GLU A 133 -17.88 28.81 -12.00
CA GLU A 133 -19.02 29.75 -12.00
C GLU A 133 -20.19 29.14 -12.77
N PHE A 134 -21.34 29.04 -12.13
CA PHE A 134 -22.59 28.63 -12.76
C PHE A 134 -23.69 29.62 -12.47
N ALA A 135 -24.33 30.12 -13.51
CA ALA A 135 -25.42 31.11 -13.43
C ALA A 135 -25.10 32.37 -12.61
N GLY A 136 -23.84 32.82 -12.60
CA GLY A 136 -23.38 34.02 -11.87
C GLY A 136 -23.10 33.76 -10.38
N ASN A 137 -23.20 32.53 -9.91
CA ASN A 137 -22.81 32.15 -8.55
C ASN A 137 -21.48 31.39 -8.58
N ASP A 138 -20.57 31.77 -7.68
CA ASP A 138 -19.30 31.06 -7.46
C ASP A 138 -19.59 29.80 -6.63
N LEU A 139 -19.41 28.62 -7.26
CA LEU A 139 -19.64 27.31 -6.64
C LEU A 139 -18.37 26.72 -6.00
N GLY A 140 -17.25 27.49 -6.00
CA GLY A 140 -15.98 27.05 -5.42
C GLY A 140 -15.00 26.44 -6.43
N PRO A 141 -13.89 25.83 -5.96
CA PRO A 141 -12.82 25.33 -6.81
C PRO A 141 -13.28 24.22 -7.77
N ARG A 142 -12.97 24.35 -9.06
CA ARG A 142 -13.33 23.38 -10.11
C ARG A 142 -12.72 22.00 -9.84
N SER A 143 -11.49 21.95 -9.34
CA SER A 143 -10.79 20.72 -8.98
C SER A 143 -11.50 19.96 -7.86
N LEU A 144 -12.13 20.65 -6.90
CA LEU A 144 -12.92 20.00 -5.84
C LEU A 144 -14.15 19.29 -6.41
N TRP A 145 -14.88 19.94 -7.31
CA TRP A 145 -16.06 19.32 -7.97
C TRP A 145 -15.67 18.13 -8.83
N LEU A 146 -14.60 18.24 -9.61
CA LEU A 146 -14.08 17.17 -10.44
C LEU A 146 -13.70 15.95 -9.58
N MET A 147 -12.86 16.15 -8.56
CA MET A 147 -12.39 15.07 -7.71
C MET A 147 -13.48 14.48 -6.83
N SER A 148 -14.44 15.30 -6.36
CA SER A 148 -15.61 14.80 -5.64
C SER A 148 -16.48 13.93 -6.54
N GLY A 149 -16.70 14.33 -7.80
CA GLY A 149 -17.42 13.53 -8.78
C GLY A 149 -16.74 12.18 -9.05
N ILE A 150 -15.42 12.19 -9.27
CA ILE A 150 -14.63 10.96 -9.46
C ILE A 150 -14.69 10.08 -8.21
N LEU A 151 -14.57 10.66 -7.01
CA LEU A 151 -14.69 9.93 -5.74
C LEU A 151 -16.05 9.25 -5.61
N ILE A 152 -17.14 9.98 -5.89
CA ILE A 152 -18.51 9.43 -5.81
C ILE A 152 -18.67 8.28 -6.82
N VAL A 153 -18.24 8.45 -8.07
CA VAL A 153 -18.31 7.39 -9.09
C VAL A 153 -17.48 6.19 -8.67
N SER A 154 -16.23 6.41 -8.24
CA SER A 154 -15.35 5.33 -7.78
C SER A 154 -15.94 4.59 -6.59
N LEU A 155 -16.47 5.31 -5.59
CA LEU A 155 -17.09 4.71 -4.41
C LEU A 155 -18.36 3.93 -4.79
N ALA A 156 -19.20 4.48 -5.66
CA ALA A 156 -20.40 3.80 -6.15
C ALA A 156 -20.06 2.48 -6.85
N LEU A 157 -19.06 2.49 -7.76
CA LEU A 157 -18.58 1.28 -8.44
C LEU A 157 -17.96 0.28 -7.47
N LEU A 158 -17.15 0.73 -6.51
CA LEU A 158 -16.54 -0.14 -5.50
C LEU A 158 -17.60 -0.78 -4.59
N ILE A 159 -18.66 -0.06 -4.23
CA ILE A 159 -19.78 -0.59 -3.42
C ILE A 159 -20.62 -1.55 -4.26
N ALA A 160 -20.98 -1.18 -5.48
CA ALA A 160 -21.81 -2.00 -6.36
C ALA A 160 -21.15 -3.34 -6.67
N PHE A 161 -19.85 -3.33 -6.98
CA PHE A 161 -19.07 -4.52 -7.34
C PHE A 161 -18.18 -5.03 -6.19
N TYR A 162 -18.50 -4.70 -4.94
CA TYR A 162 -17.66 -5.05 -3.78
C TYR A 162 -17.40 -6.55 -3.66
N LYS A 163 -18.44 -7.38 -3.83
CA LYS A 163 -18.36 -8.84 -3.71
C LYS A 163 -17.54 -9.45 -4.85
N GLU A 164 -17.79 -9.00 -6.06
CA GLU A 164 -17.13 -9.44 -7.28
C GLU A 164 -15.65 -9.04 -7.28
N LEU A 165 -15.34 -7.79 -6.93
CA LEU A 165 -13.98 -7.29 -6.80
C LEU A 165 -13.21 -8.02 -5.70
N LYS A 166 -13.86 -8.30 -4.57
CA LYS A 166 -13.26 -9.08 -3.50
C LYS A 166 -12.91 -10.48 -3.99
N LEU A 167 -13.86 -11.18 -4.62
CA LEU A 167 -13.65 -12.55 -5.09
C LEU A 167 -12.56 -12.61 -6.17
N THR A 168 -12.63 -11.75 -7.19
CA THR A 168 -11.64 -11.72 -8.28
C THR A 168 -10.24 -11.29 -7.85
N THR A 169 -10.14 -10.52 -6.76
CA THR A 169 -8.84 -10.10 -6.23
C THR A 169 -8.12 -11.21 -5.49
N PHE A 170 -8.85 -12.08 -4.78
CA PHE A 170 -8.25 -13.16 -3.99
C PHE A 170 -8.21 -14.50 -4.73
N ASP A 171 -9.21 -14.79 -5.57
CA ASP A 171 -9.29 -16.02 -6.34
C ASP A 171 -10.05 -15.81 -7.66
N ALA A 172 -9.30 -15.52 -8.72
CA ALA A 172 -9.87 -15.30 -10.06
C ALA A 172 -10.45 -16.60 -10.67
N ALA A 173 -9.89 -17.77 -10.33
CA ALA A 173 -10.39 -19.06 -10.84
C ALA A 173 -11.74 -19.37 -10.22
N LEU A 174 -11.89 -19.19 -8.93
CA LEU A 174 -13.17 -19.35 -8.24
C LEU A 174 -14.22 -18.36 -8.76
N ALA A 175 -13.83 -17.10 -8.98
CA ALA A 175 -14.73 -16.10 -9.56
C ALA A 175 -15.28 -16.55 -10.92
N SER A 176 -14.42 -17.10 -11.79
CA SER A 176 -14.84 -17.65 -13.09
C SER A 176 -15.79 -18.83 -12.95
N ALA A 177 -15.55 -19.70 -11.96
CA ALA A 177 -16.43 -20.86 -11.69
C ALA A 177 -17.84 -20.43 -11.22
N PHE A 178 -17.95 -19.27 -10.55
CA PHE A 178 -19.23 -18.64 -10.19
C PHE A 178 -19.89 -17.85 -11.33
N GLY A 179 -19.30 -17.83 -12.53
CA GLY A 179 -19.87 -17.15 -13.69
C GLY A 179 -19.52 -15.65 -13.77
N PHE A 180 -18.64 -15.14 -12.91
CA PHE A 180 -18.14 -13.77 -13.06
C PHE A 180 -17.10 -13.69 -14.17
N ALA A 181 -16.91 -12.49 -14.73
CA ALA A 181 -15.90 -12.21 -15.74
C ALA A 181 -14.70 -11.46 -15.11
N PRO A 182 -13.66 -12.15 -14.61
CA PRO A 182 -12.53 -11.51 -13.92
C PRO A 182 -11.82 -10.48 -14.80
N ALA A 183 -11.71 -10.72 -16.10
CA ALA A 183 -11.11 -9.78 -17.04
C ALA A 183 -11.91 -8.47 -17.15
N ALA A 184 -13.23 -8.54 -17.25
CA ALA A 184 -14.07 -7.35 -17.31
C ALA A 184 -13.97 -6.52 -16.02
N LEU A 185 -13.96 -7.17 -14.85
CA LEU A 185 -13.77 -6.52 -13.56
C LEU A 185 -12.37 -5.93 -13.41
N HIS A 186 -11.35 -6.57 -13.96
CA HIS A 186 -9.99 -6.05 -13.97
C HIS A 186 -9.90 -4.77 -14.82
N TYR A 187 -10.36 -4.78 -16.06
CA TYR A 187 -10.35 -3.58 -16.91
C TYR A 187 -11.28 -2.48 -16.40
N GLY A 188 -12.42 -2.84 -15.81
CA GLY A 188 -13.28 -1.89 -15.12
C GLY A 188 -12.55 -1.19 -13.96
N LEU A 189 -11.85 -1.94 -13.11
CA LEU A 189 -11.03 -1.39 -12.04
C LEU A 189 -9.90 -0.50 -12.58
N MET A 190 -9.19 -0.95 -13.65
CA MET A 190 -8.11 -0.15 -14.27
C MET A 190 -8.66 1.14 -14.89
N SER A 191 -9.89 1.12 -15.41
CA SER A 191 -10.56 2.34 -15.90
C SER A 191 -10.84 3.33 -14.75
N VAL A 192 -11.26 2.84 -13.59
CA VAL A 192 -11.44 3.68 -12.38
C VAL A 192 -10.10 4.24 -11.91
N VAL A 193 -9.05 3.43 -11.87
CA VAL A 193 -7.68 3.85 -11.52
C VAL A 193 -7.22 4.94 -12.49
N SER A 194 -7.37 4.71 -13.80
CA SER A 194 -6.94 5.66 -14.82
C SER A 194 -7.71 6.98 -14.73
N LEU A 195 -9.04 6.93 -14.60
CA LEU A 195 -9.86 8.13 -14.43
C LEU A 195 -9.47 8.92 -13.18
N THR A 196 -9.23 8.23 -12.06
CA THR A 196 -8.79 8.85 -10.81
C THR A 196 -7.41 9.46 -10.96
N ALA A 197 -6.48 8.77 -11.60
CA ALA A 197 -5.13 9.26 -11.85
C ALA A 197 -5.14 10.54 -12.71
N VAL A 198 -5.92 10.55 -13.80
CA VAL A 198 -6.06 11.71 -14.70
C VAL A 198 -6.68 12.90 -13.98
N GLY A 199 -7.77 12.67 -13.23
CA GLY A 199 -8.43 13.75 -12.50
C GLY A 199 -7.54 14.35 -11.41
N ALA A 200 -6.80 13.49 -10.69
CA ALA A 200 -5.88 13.91 -9.64
C ALA A 200 -4.62 14.60 -10.20
N PHE A 201 -4.15 14.18 -11.38
CA PHE A 201 -2.95 14.70 -12.03
C PHE A 201 -2.97 16.23 -12.18
N ASN A 202 -4.08 16.78 -12.66
CA ASN A 202 -4.24 18.22 -12.83
C ASN A 202 -4.20 19.01 -11.50
N ALA A 203 -4.62 18.38 -10.40
CA ALA A 203 -4.69 19.04 -9.10
C ALA A 203 -3.38 18.90 -8.29
N VAL A 204 -2.75 17.72 -8.33
CA VAL A 204 -1.69 17.39 -7.37
C VAL A 204 -0.38 16.89 -8.03
N GLY A 205 -0.36 16.70 -9.34
CA GLY A 205 0.79 16.19 -10.09
C GLY A 205 0.99 14.68 -10.00
N SER A 206 1.82 14.14 -10.92
CA SER A 206 2.02 12.69 -11.09
C SER A 206 2.62 12.02 -9.86
N VAL A 207 3.66 12.62 -9.28
CA VAL A 207 4.40 12.04 -8.14
C VAL A 207 3.49 11.83 -6.94
N LEU A 208 2.67 12.83 -6.60
CA LEU A 208 1.77 12.74 -5.45
C LEU A 208 0.63 11.75 -5.70
N VAL A 209 0.09 11.67 -6.93
CA VAL A 209 -0.95 10.70 -7.28
C VAL A 209 -0.49 9.27 -6.98
N VAL A 210 0.73 8.90 -7.45
CA VAL A 210 1.31 7.58 -7.19
C VAL A 210 1.52 7.35 -5.69
N ALA A 211 2.06 8.34 -4.98
CA ALA A 211 2.26 8.23 -3.53
C ALA A 211 0.94 7.99 -2.78
N LEU A 212 -0.14 8.69 -3.14
CA LEU A 212 -1.46 8.53 -2.52
C LEU A 212 -2.17 7.23 -2.92
N MET A 213 -1.91 6.70 -4.12
CA MET A 213 -2.47 5.40 -4.55
C MET A 213 -1.76 4.21 -3.91
N VAL A 214 -0.52 4.37 -3.45
CA VAL A 214 0.29 3.25 -2.95
C VAL A 214 0.50 3.31 -1.43
N ALA A 215 0.99 4.42 -0.88
CA ALA A 215 1.43 4.47 0.51
C ALA A 215 0.30 4.32 1.54
N PRO A 216 -0.86 5.02 1.46
CA PRO A 216 -1.95 4.85 2.40
C PRO A 216 -2.56 3.44 2.36
N PRO A 217 -2.84 2.82 1.18
CA PRO A 217 -3.27 1.43 1.11
C PRO A 217 -2.26 0.43 1.65
N ALA A 218 -0.96 0.62 1.37
CA ALA A 218 0.09 -0.25 1.87
C ALA A 218 0.21 -0.17 3.40
N ALA A 219 0.10 1.03 3.98
CA ALA A 219 0.04 1.22 5.43
C ALA A 219 -1.16 0.49 6.06
N ALA A 220 -2.35 0.63 5.46
CA ALA A 220 -3.56 -0.04 5.92
C ALA A 220 -3.46 -1.57 5.81
N TYR A 221 -2.84 -2.08 4.75
CA TYR A 221 -2.60 -3.53 4.53
C TYR A 221 -1.75 -4.17 5.63
N LEU A 222 -0.83 -3.42 6.24
CA LEU A 222 -0.03 -3.91 7.36
C LEU A 222 -0.85 -4.08 8.65
N LEU A 223 -1.96 -3.35 8.78
CA LEU A 223 -2.76 -3.30 10.01
C LEU A 223 -3.97 -4.23 10.02
N THR A 224 -4.49 -4.63 8.84
CA THR A 224 -5.72 -5.42 8.78
C THR A 224 -5.78 -6.36 7.57
N ASP A 225 -6.43 -7.53 7.78
CA ASP A 225 -6.73 -8.52 6.73
C ASP A 225 -8.17 -8.39 6.19
N ARG A 226 -9.00 -7.50 6.77
CA ARG A 226 -10.40 -7.33 6.35
C ARG A 226 -10.51 -6.22 5.32
N LEU A 227 -10.96 -6.55 4.09
CA LEU A 227 -11.06 -5.60 2.97
C LEU A 227 -11.84 -4.31 3.33
N SER A 228 -12.98 -4.42 4.03
CA SER A 228 -13.75 -3.24 4.43
C SER A 228 -12.99 -2.30 5.36
N ARG A 229 -12.27 -2.86 6.35
CA ARG A 229 -11.41 -2.07 7.25
C ARG A 229 -10.20 -1.49 6.50
N LEU A 230 -9.66 -2.24 5.54
CA LEU A 230 -8.54 -1.82 4.73
C LEU A 230 -8.92 -0.60 3.88
N LEU A 231 -10.09 -0.61 3.23
CA LEU A 231 -10.62 0.54 2.49
C LEU A 231 -10.81 1.76 3.41
N ALA A 232 -11.44 1.58 4.58
CA ALA A 232 -11.67 2.66 5.53
C ALA A 232 -10.35 3.24 6.09
N LEU A 233 -9.39 2.40 6.47
CA LEU A 233 -8.07 2.84 6.94
C LEU A 233 -7.26 3.51 5.84
N SER A 234 -7.33 3.03 4.60
CA SER A 234 -6.66 3.67 3.46
C SER A 234 -7.18 5.08 3.21
N ALA A 235 -8.50 5.25 3.21
CA ALA A 235 -9.14 6.56 3.09
C ALA A 235 -8.73 7.49 4.24
N LEU A 236 -8.74 6.99 5.47
CA LEU A 236 -8.31 7.75 6.66
C LEU A 236 -6.84 8.17 6.56
N PHE A 237 -5.93 7.25 6.22
CA PHE A 237 -4.50 7.55 6.08
C PHE A 237 -4.23 8.51 4.92
N GLY A 238 -4.97 8.38 3.82
CA GLY A 238 -4.91 9.35 2.71
C GLY A 238 -5.32 10.76 3.17
N ALA A 239 -6.46 10.89 3.85
CA ALA A 239 -6.94 12.16 4.37
C ALA A 239 -5.97 12.75 5.43
N LEU A 240 -5.40 11.93 6.31
CA LEU A 240 -4.40 12.34 7.28
C LEU A 240 -3.10 12.81 6.60
N ALA A 241 -2.62 12.08 5.59
CA ALA A 241 -1.44 12.46 4.83
C ALA A 241 -1.63 13.81 4.12
N ALA A 242 -2.81 14.02 3.55
CA ALA A 242 -3.18 15.30 2.91
C ALA A 242 -3.21 16.44 3.92
N SER A 243 -3.96 16.30 5.01
CA SER A 243 -4.13 17.35 6.02
C SER A 243 -2.81 17.71 6.72
N LEU A 244 -2.06 16.70 7.18
CA LEU A 244 -0.76 16.90 7.83
C LEU A 244 0.30 17.41 6.85
N GLY A 245 0.27 16.94 5.59
CA GLY A 245 1.16 17.40 4.54
C GLY A 245 0.93 18.85 4.18
N CYS A 246 -0.31 19.28 4.01
CA CYS A 246 -0.65 20.69 3.81
C CYS A 246 -0.15 21.55 4.98
N TRP A 247 -0.43 21.14 6.21
CA TRP A 247 0.04 21.86 7.40
C TRP A 247 1.57 21.98 7.46
N ALA A 248 2.28 20.87 7.19
CA ALA A 248 3.73 20.83 7.17
C ALA A 248 4.31 21.72 6.06
N ALA A 249 3.71 21.71 4.86
CA ALA A 249 4.12 22.57 3.75
C ALA A 249 4.04 24.04 4.12
N PHE A 250 2.94 24.46 4.74
CA PHE A 250 2.80 25.84 5.22
C PHE A 250 3.81 26.22 6.31
N ALA A 251 4.04 25.30 7.28
CA ALA A 251 5.00 25.54 8.37
C ALA A 251 6.45 25.63 7.88
N LEU A 252 6.80 24.88 6.83
CA LEU A 252 8.16 24.79 6.29
C LEU A 252 8.39 25.65 5.04
N ASN A 253 7.36 26.34 4.53
CA ASN A 253 7.38 27.05 3.24
C ASN A 253 7.87 26.13 2.09
N ALA A 254 7.35 24.92 2.03
CA ALA A 254 7.73 23.89 1.06
C ALA A 254 6.59 23.56 0.09
N SER A 255 6.89 22.80 -0.97
CA SER A 255 5.88 22.28 -1.91
C SER A 255 4.83 21.47 -1.17
N ILE A 256 3.54 21.77 -1.39
CA ILE A 256 2.41 21.07 -0.77
C ILE A 256 2.40 19.60 -1.21
N ALA A 257 2.55 19.35 -2.52
CA ALA A 257 2.58 17.99 -3.07
C ALA A 257 3.74 17.18 -2.49
N GLY A 258 4.94 17.76 -2.41
CA GLY A 258 6.10 17.09 -1.81
C GLY A 258 5.89 16.77 -0.33
N ALA A 259 5.36 17.71 0.46
CA ALA A 259 5.08 17.50 1.88
C ALA A 259 4.02 16.41 2.12
N MET A 260 2.96 16.38 1.31
CA MET A 260 1.93 15.33 1.37
C MET A 260 2.51 13.95 1.04
N ALA A 261 3.38 13.85 0.02
CA ALA A 261 4.04 12.59 -0.33
C ALA A 261 4.95 12.10 0.81
N VAL A 262 5.71 13.00 1.43
CA VAL A 262 6.54 12.69 2.62
C VAL A 262 5.68 12.21 3.77
N MET A 263 4.55 12.89 4.06
CA MET A 263 3.65 12.48 5.13
C MET A 263 2.99 11.12 4.87
N ALA A 264 2.60 10.83 3.62
CA ALA A 264 2.11 9.51 3.24
C ALA A 264 3.17 8.41 3.49
N GLY A 265 4.43 8.69 3.10
CA GLY A 265 5.58 7.82 3.37
C GLY A 265 5.85 7.64 4.88
N LEU A 266 5.77 8.69 5.68
CA LEU A 266 5.94 8.61 7.14
C LEU A 266 4.84 7.77 7.80
N ILE A 267 3.57 7.94 7.40
CA ILE A 267 2.46 7.11 7.89
C ILE A 267 2.71 5.63 7.56
N PHE A 268 3.19 5.34 6.33
CA PHE A 268 3.57 3.99 5.95
C PHE A 268 4.73 3.45 6.81
N CYS A 269 5.79 4.22 7.02
CA CYS A 269 6.92 3.81 7.86
C CYS A 269 6.51 3.55 9.32
N LEU A 270 5.63 4.37 9.88
CA LEU A 270 5.07 4.16 11.22
C LEU A 270 4.23 2.87 11.27
N ALA A 271 3.35 2.66 10.29
CA ALA A 271 2.59 1.43 10.20
C ALA A 271 3.51 0.21 10.06
N TRP A 272 4.55 0.27 9.22
CA TRP A 272 5.53 -0.80 9.04
C TRP A 272 6.32 -1.10 10.31
N MET A 273 6.66 -0.09 11.10
CA MET A 273 7.39 -0.28 12.36
C MET A 273 6.50 -0.87 13.45
N PHE A 274 5.26 -0.35 13.62
CA PHE A 274 4.42 -0.63 14.77
C PHE A 274 3.23 -1.57 14.50
N ALA A 275 3.01 -2.06 13.28
CA ALA A 275 1.89 -2.95 13.00
C ALA A 275 1.93 -4.21 13.90
N PRO A 276 0.80 -4.59 14.54
CA PRO A 276 0.80 -5.59 15.62
C PRO A 276 1.13 -7.01 15.15
N GLN A 277 0.92 -7.33 13.86
CA GLN A 277 1.19 -8.67 13.32
C GLN A 277 2.30 -8.68 12.28
N ARG A 278 2.39 -7.65 11.43
CA ARG A 278 3.29 -7.57 10.27
C ARG A 278 4.41 -6.54 10.46
N GLY A 279 4.37 -5.77 11.55
CA GLY A 279 5.36 -4.74 11.84
C GLY A 279 6.73 -5.32 12.22
N LEU A 280 7.77 -4.54 11.99
CA LEU A 280 9.15 -4.93 12.31
C LEU A 280 9.30 -5.28 13.79
N LEU A 281 8.78 -4.44 14.69
CA LEU A 281 8.86 -4.69 16.12
C LEU A 281 8.16 -5.99 16.52
N ALA A 282 6.95 -6.24 15.98
CA ALA A 282 6.23 -7.49 16.23
C ALA A 282 6.98 -8.72 15.71
N GLN A 283 7.62 -8.62 14.54
CA GLN A 283 8.44 -9.69 13.98
C GLN A 283 9.67 -9.99 14.84
N VAL A 284 10.39 -8.95 15.29
CA VAL A 284 11.57 -9.09 16.17
C VAL A 284 11.16 -9.73 17.49
N LEU A 285 10.11 -9.21 18.13
CA LEU A 285 9.61 -9.75 19.41
C LEU A 285 9.15 -11.21 19.26
N ARG A 286 8.46 -11.53 18.14
CA ARG A 286 8.05 -12.90 17.84
C ARG A 286 9.24 -13.84 17.65
N ARG A 287 10.30 -13.42 16.92
CA ARG A 287 11.53 -14.21 16.75
C ARG A 287 12.24 -14.46 18.08
N ILE A 288 12.32 -13.44 18.93
CA ILE A 288 12.90 -13.59 20.26
C ILE A 288 12.07 -14.57 21.09
N ARG A 289 10.74 -14.42 21.10
CA ARG A 289 9.84 -15.32 21.81
C ARG A 289 9.94 -16.76 21.30
N GLN A 290 9.90 -16.98 20.00
CA GLN A 290 10.03 -18.30 19.37
C GLN A 290 11.36 -18.96 19.71
N ARG A 291 12.47 -18.20 19.72
CA ARG A 291 13.77 -18.72 20.11
C ARG A 291 13.75 -19.28 21.55
N TRP A 292 13.09 -18.59 22.45
CA TRP A 292 12.97 -19.05 23.84
C TRP A 292 12.02 -20.24 23.99
N GLU A 293 10.88 -20.24 23.31
CA GLU A 293 9.91 -21.34 23.31
C GLU A 293 10.54 -22.60 22.71
N PHE A 294 11.26 -22.46 21.59
CA PHE A 294 11.98 -23.57 20.98
C PHE A 294 13.07 -24.15 21.88
N ALA A 295 13.87 -23.28 22.52
CA ALA A 295 14.90 -23.74 23.46
C ALA A 295 14.30 -24.47 24.66
N GLN A 296 13.19 -24.00 25.22
CA GLN A 296 12.49 -24.69 26.29
C GLN A 296 11.88 -26.02 25.85
N ALA A 297 11.32 -26.10 24.66
CA ALA A 297 10.80 -27.33 24.09
C ALA A 297 11.92 -28.36 23.87
N MET A 298 13.06 -27.93 23.30
CA MET A 298 14.24 -28.80 23.15
C MET A 298 14.77 -29.32 24.48
N LEU A 299 14.85 -28.46 25.50
CA LEU A 299 15.23 -28.85 26.85
C LEU A 299 14.25 -29.86 27.42
N ALA A 300 12.95 -29.65 27.32
CA ALA A 300 11.93 -30.58 27.81
C ALA A 300 12.02 -31.94 27.11
N VAL A 301 12.17 -31.95 25.78
CA VAL A 301 12.32 -33.22 25.00
C VAL A 301 13.59 -33.96 25.43
N HIS A 302 14.72 -33.29 25.60
CA HIS A 302 15.96 -33.88 26.04
C HIS A 302 15.82 -34.51 27.42
N LEU A 303 15.24 -33.80 28.38
CA LEU A 303 15.01 -34.29 29.73
C LEU A 303 14.04 -35.50 29.76
N LEU A 304 12.93 -35.42 29.00
CA LEU A 304 11.98 -36.55 28.87
C LEU A 304 12.65 -37.82 28.33
N HIS A 305 13.56 -37.65 27.39
CA HIS A 305 14.25 -38.80 26.78
C HIS A 305 15.24 -39.44 27.75
N HIS A 306 15.92 -38.67 28.55
CA HIS A 306 17.02 -39.12 29.39
C HIS A 306 16.65 -39.39 30.87
N GLN A 307 15.59 -38.79 31.40
CA GLN A 307 15.21 -38.93 32.83
C GLN A 307 14.87 -40.37 33.26
N ALA A 308 14.47 -41.23 32.32
CA ALA A 308 14.14 -42.63 32.59
C ALA A 308 15.32 -43.59 32.31
N THR A 309 16.49 -43.11 31.93
CA THR A 309 17.65 -43.92 31.59
C THR A 309 18.66 -43.98 32.76
N SER A 310 19.53 -44.95 32.76
CA SER A 310 20.63 -45.09 33.74
C SER A 310 21.64 -43.91 33.68
N GLN A 311 21.61 -43.15 32.60
CA GLN A 311 22.48 -41.98 32.37
C GLN A 311 21.86 -40.65 32.82
N ALA A 312 20.67 -40.69 33.45
CA ALA A 312 19.96 -39.46 33.90
C ALA A 312 20.80 -38.54 34.76
N VAL A 313 21.65 -39.10 35.62
CA VAL A 313 22.52 -38.35 36.56
C VAL A 313 23.53 -37.48 35.81
N VAL A 314 23.99 -37.89 34.64
CA VAL A 314 24.95 -37.12 33.82
C VAL A 314 24.24 -36.24 32.79
N GLU A 315 23.29 -36.80 32.08
CA GLU A 315 22.58 -36.17 30.94
C GLU A 315 21.67 -35.03 31.37
N CYS A 316 21.11 -35.09 32.59
CA CYS A 316 20.23 -34.01 33.12
C CYS A 316 20.99 -32.93 33.89
N GLN A 317 22.34 -32.87 33.82
CA GLN A 317 23.13 -31.78 34.41
C GLN A 317 23.19 -30.57 33.49
N ALA A 318 23.08 -29.36 34.09
CA ALA A 318 23.15 -28.12 33.33
C ALA A 318 24.46 -27.93 32.53
N ALA A 319 25.58 -28.47 33.03
CA ALA A 319 26.88 -28.45 32.36
C ALA A 319 26.87 -29.30 31.10
N HIS A 320 26.28 -30.51 31.15
CA HIS A 320 26.19 -31.43 30.02
C HIS A 320 25.21 -30.93 28.95
N LEU A 321 24.10 -30.30 29.37
CA LEU A 321 23.14 -29.68 28.44
C LEU A 321 23.77 -28.62 27.53
N SER A 322 24.74 -27.84 28.05
CA SER A 322 25.44 -26.82 27.25
C SER A 322 26.25 -27.44 26.13
N GLU A 323 26.88 -28.58 26.36
CA GLU A 323 27.72 -29.29 25.40
C GLU A 323 26.86 -30.06 24.39
N HIS A 324 25.87 -30.81 24.86
CA HIS A 324 25.02 -31.67 24.01
C HIS A 324 24.09 -30.89 23.10
N LEU A 325 23.52 -29.80 23.57
CA LEU A 325 22.65 -28.91 22.80
C LEU A 325 23.41 -27.80 22.05
N ASN A 326 24.75 -27.80 22.16
CA ASN A 326 25.62 -26.78 21.58
C ASN A 326 25.18 -25.34 21.93
N TRP A 327 24.84 -25.15 23.21
CA TRP A 327 24.44 -23.84 23.74
C TRP A 327 25.58 -23.24 24.57
N SER A 328 25.65 -21.89 24.59
CA SER A 328 26.56 -21.25 25.53
C SER A 328 26.08 -21.46 26.97
N PRO A 329 27.00 -21.64 27.96
CA PRO A 329 26.61 -21.86 29.35
C PRO A 329 25.65 -20.80 29.89
N ALA A 330 25.89 -19.54 29.57
CA ALA A 330 25.00 -18.43 29.97
C ALA A 330 23.61 -18.47 29.31
N PHE A 331 23.48 -19.09 28.14
CA PHE A 331 22.17 -19.29 27.48
C PHE A 331 21.43 -20.46 28.12
N THR A 332 22.12 -21.57 28.38
CA THR A 332 21.57 -22.76 29.08
C THR A 332 20.98 -22.37 30.42
N GLU A 333 21.75 -21.68 31.24
CA GLU A 333 21.28 -21.21 32.56
C GLU A 333 20.01 -20.35 32.47
N ARG A 334 19.95 -19.43 31.50
CA ARG A 334 18.75 -18.59 31.27
C ARG A 334 17.55 -19.39 30.78
N VAL A 335 17.76 -20.42 29.98
CA VAL A 335 16.67 -21.30 29.50
C VAL A 335 16.12 -22.13 30.65
N VAL A 336 17.01 -22.74 31.44
CA VAL A 336 16.62 -23.52 32.63
C VAL A 336 15.84 -22.65 33.61
N ARG A 337 16.37 -21.52 34.01
CA ARG A 337 15.72 -20.58 34.94
C ARG A 337 14.33 -20.12 34.43
N ARG A 338 14.17 -19.86 33.13
CA ARG A 338 12.87 -19.51 32.56
C ARG A 338 11.89 -20.67 32.51
N ALA A 339 12.36 -21.89 32.26
CA ALA A 339 11.53 -23.08 32.27
C ALA A 339 11.06 -23.41 33.69
N GLU A 340 11.93 -23.21 34.69
CA GLU A 340 11.61 -23.34 36.12
C GLU A 340 10.56 -22.30 36.56
N GLN A 341 10.74 -21.03 36.19
CA GLN A 341 9.76 -19.97 36.46
C GLN A 341 8.38 -20.23 35.86
N ARG A 342 8.31 -21.01 34.75
CA ARG A 342 7.06 -21.43 34.12
C ARG A 342 6.47 -22.73 34.71
N GLY A 343 7.14 -23.30 35.73
CA GLY A 343 6.70 -24.57 36.30
C GLY A 343 6.85 -25.78 35.40
N LEU A 344 7.65 -25.68 34.34
CA LEU A 344 7.91 -26.79 33.41
C LEU A 344 8.98 -27.75 33.97
N LEU A 345 9.84 -27.26 34.83
CA LEU A 345 10.98 -27.97 35.38
C LEU A 345 11.07 -27.72 36.93
N ALA A 346 11.51 -28.72 37.64
CA ALA A 346 11.91 -28.62 39.05
C ALA A 346 13.40 -28.97 39.17
N GLN A 347 14.17 -28.13 39.80
CA GLN A 347 15.58 -28.42 40.08
C GLN A 347 15.70 -29.16 41.42
N GLN A 348 16.16 -30.41 41.36
CA GLN A 348 16.49 -31.18 42.58
C GLN A 348 18.01 -31.18 42.73
N ASN A 349 18.51 -30.71 43.90
CA ASN A 349 19.94 -30.63 44.19
C ASN A 349 20.75 -29.92 43.11
N LEU A 350 21.01 -28.65 43.26
CA LEU A 350 21.87 -27.72 42.47
C LEU A 350 22.38 -28.12 41.07
N SER A 351 22.21 -29.38 40.63
CA SER A 351 22.72 -29.91 39.37
C SER A 351 21.76 -30.79 38.55
N LEU A 352 20.72 -31.36 39.15
CA LEU A 352 19.76 -32.25 38.43
C LEU A 352 18.46 -31.51 38.12
N ILE A 353 18.03 -31.62 36.88
CA ILE A 353 16.80 -30.98 36.34
C ILE A 353 15.80 -32.03 36.01
N HIS A 354 14.59 -31.99 36.60
CA HIS A 354 13.48 -32.88 36.33
C HIS A 354 12.30 -32.08 35.76
N ILE A 355 11.50 -32.75 34.88
CA ILE A 355 10.23 -32.21 34.45
C ILE A 355 9.24 -32.28 35.60
N SER A 356 8.67 -31.14 35.99
CA SER A 356 7.58 -31.09 36.94
C SER A 356 6.35 -31.74 36.31
N GLU A 357 5.71 -32.70 37.02
CA GLU A 357 4.41 -33.20 36.58
C GLU A 357 3.45 -32.02 36.43
N PRO A 358 2.66 -31.98 35.31
CA PRO A 358 1.70 -30.93 35.16
C PRO A 358 0.70 -31.00 36.30
N THR A 359 0.70 -30.00 37.19
CA THR A 359 -0.37 -29.85 38.19
C THR A 359 -1.70 -29.87 37.40
N ARG A 360 -2.46 -30.97 37.56
CA ARG A 360 -3.82 -31.02 37.02
C ARG A 360 -4.56 -29.81 37.54
N PRO A 361 -5.18 -28.98 36.64
CA PRO A 361 -6.09 -27.97 37.13
C PRO A 361 -7.20 -28.72 37.89
N GLU A 362 -7.31 -28.46 39.16
CA GLU A 362 -8.49 -28.86 39.92
C GLU A 362 -9.71 -28.31 39.19
N ARG A 363 -10.59 -29.21 38.78
CA ARG A 363 -11.90 -28.85 38.24
C ARG A 363 -12.67 -28.16 39.36
N ILE A 364 -12.84 -26.84 39.19
CA ILE A 364 -13.92 -26.11 39.89
C ILE A 364 -15.11 -26.03 38.94
#